data_719097350480e672a2e443504249ff65
#
_entry.id   719097350480e672a2e443504249ff65
#
_cell.length_a   1.000
_cell.length_b   1.000
_cell.length_c   1.000
_cell.angle_alpha   90.00
_cell.angle_beta   90.00
_cell.angle_gamma   90.00
#
_symmetry.space_group_name_H-M   'P 1'
#
loop_
_entity.id
_entity.type
_entity.pdbx_description
1 polymer ?
#
loop_
_entity_poly.entity_id
_entity_poly.type
_entity_poly.pdbx_seq_one_letter_code
_entity_poly.pdbx_strand_id
1 'polypeptide(L)'
;MVRLVYILFLKHPTNTCQPSHVLPLSPIYGGTLLTSDRQLLNIFCLFEETKKTSVASLLTRSVSGAENALDALLNLNPVAVFRTCLVFPPWRKLDDLGHHLDIAHPLDAHLYDPIFVSLLMAHVLGVQRPSSAVEWVRLFRTNAVSLLVRSLSSRNILLRNTCVSQISEIMNALQVSFRGLFG
;
A
#
# COMPACT_ATOMS: atom_id res chain seq x y z
N MET A 1 5.22 -12.89 -18.09
CA MET A 1 5.77 -13.75 -17.01
C MET A 1 4.93 -13.66 -15.73
N VAL A 2 4.72 -12.50 -15.13
CA VAL A 2 3.95 -12.32 -13.86
C VAL A 2 2.57 -12.98 -13.92
N ARG A 3 1.83 -12.87 -15.01
CA ARG A 3 0.50 -13.47 -15.18
C ARG A 3 0.49 -15.01 -15.02
N LEU A 4 1.48 -15.70 -15.54
CA LEU A 4 1.58 -17.18 -15.40
C LEU A 4 1.84 -17.55 -13.94
N VAL A 5 2.76 -16.83 -13.28
CA VAL A 5 3.05 -17.02 -11.87
C VAL A 5 1.79 -16.78 -11.05
N TYR A 6 1.06 -15.69 -11.31
CA TYR A 6 -0.20 -15.36 -10.65
C TYR A 6 -1.25 -16.49 -10.75
N ILE A 7 -1.45 -17.05 -11.96
CA ILE A 7 -2.38 -18.16 -12.16
C ILE A 7 -1.97 -19.41 -11.37
N LEU A 8 -0.66 -19.71 -11.30
CA LEU A 8 -0.15 -20.84 -10.52
C LEU A 8 -0.43 -20.65 -9.01
N PHE A 9 -0.20 -19.46 -8.49
CA PHE A 9 -0.45 -19.14 -7.09
C PHE A 9 -1.94 -19.22 -6.74
N LEU A 10 -2.82 -18.75 -7.61
CA LEU A 10 -4.28 -18.85 -7.42
C LEU A 10 -4.78 -20.29 -7.41
N LYS A 11 -4.24 -21.15 -8.29
CA LYS A 11 -4.70 -22.55 -8.39
C LYS A 11 -4.19 -23.44 -7.28
N HIS A 12 -3.01 -23.16 -6.76
CA HIS A 12 -2.33 -24.02 -5.78
C HIS A 12 -1.67 -23.20 -4.65
N PRO A 13 -2.42 -22.35 -3.92
CA PRO A 13 -1.85 -21.41 -2.96
C PRO A 13 -1.05 -22.09 -1.85
N THR A 14 -1.51 -23.25 -1.35
CA THR A 14 -0.82 -23.99 -0.29
C THR A 14 0.58 -24.47 -0.69
N ASN A 15 0.77 -24.82 -1.96
CA ASN A 15 2.04 -25.33 -2.48
C ASN A 15 2.96 -24.22 -2.99
N THR A 16 2.37 -23.16 -3.55
CA THR A 16 3.12 -22.05 -4.17
C THR A 16 3.50 -20.94 -3.19
N CYS A 17 2.71 -20.70 -2.15
CA CYS A 17 3.05 -19.71 -1.12
C CYS A 17 4.13 -20.26 -0.16
N GLN A 18 5.36 -20.41 -0.65
CA GLN A 18 6.50 -20.80 0.17
C GLN A 18 7.36 -19.56 0.50
N PRO A 19 7.97 -19.47 1.71
CA PRO A 19 8.80 -18.33 2.10
C PRO A 19 9.93 -18.02 1.12
N SER A 20 10.49 -19.05 0.47
CA SER A 20 11.52 -18.92 -0.55
C SER A 20 11.08 -18.13 -1.80
N HIS A 21 9.78 -18.08 -2.08
CA HIS A 21 9.24 -17.36 -3.23
C HIS A 21 9.08 -15.86 -2.99
N VAL A 22 9.12 -15.41 -1.73
CA VAL A 22 9.02 -13.98 -1.39
C VAL A 22 10.22 -13.21 -1.91
N LEU A 23 11.44 -13.74 -1.73
CA LEU A 23 12.68 -13.07 -2.13
C LEU A 23 12.72 -12.68 -3.62
N PRO A 24 12.35 -13.57 -4.57
CA PRO A 24 12.32 -13.20 -5.98
C PRO A 24 11.12 -12.33 -6.38
N LEU A 25 10.04 -12.31 -5.62
CA LEU A 25 8.82 -11.55 -5.95
C LEU A 25 8.87 -10.10 -5.44
N SER A 26 9.46 -9.87 -4.25
CA SER A 26 9.49 -8.54 -3.64
C SER A 26 10.20 -7.48 -4.50
N PRO A 27 11.37 -7.72 -5.12
CA PRO A 27 12.07 -6.69 -5.88
C PRO A 27 11.38 -6.29 -7.19
N ILE A 28 10.47 -7.12 -7.71
CA ILE A 28 9.75 -6.82 -8.95
C ILE A 28 8.41 -6.10 -8.71
N TYR A 29 8.00 -5.93 -7.47
CA TYR A 29 6.79 -5.21 -7.11
C TYR A 29 7.09 -3.72 -6.96
N GLY A 30 6.48 -2.89 -7.81
CA GLY A 30 6.67 -1.43 -7.80
C GLY A 30 5.61 -0.65 -7.01
N GLY A 31 4.58 -1.31 -6.50
CA GLY A 31 3.46 -0.64 -5.82
C GLY A 31 2.61 0.24 -6.73
N THR A 32 2.65 0.00 -8.04
CA THR A 32 1.99 0.83 -9.06
C THR A 32 0.62 0.28 -9.49
N LEU A 33 -0.09 1.04 -10.32
CA LEU A 33 -1.36 0.60 -10.91
C LEU A 33 -1.20 -0.41 -12.06
N LEU A 34 0.02 -0.77 -12.42
CA LEU A 34 0.25 -1.81 -13.43
C LEU A 34 -0.45 -3.12 -13.07
N THR A 35 -1.00 -3.78 -14.07
CA THR A 35 -1.65 -5.09 -13.89
C THR A 35 -0.71 -6.12 -13.25
N SER A 36 0.59 -6.10 -13.59
CA SER A 36 1.61 -6.94 -12.96
C SER A 36 1.72 -6.70 -11.45
N ASP A 37 1.74 -5.43 -11.02
CA ASP A 37 1.85 -5.07 -9.62
C ASP A 37 0.60 -5.45 -8.85
N ARG A 38 -0.58 -5.20 -9.43
CA ARG A 38 -1.85 -5.64 -8.83
C ARG A 38 -1.91 -7.16 -8.66
N GLN A 39 -1.40 -7.93 -9.63
CA GLN A 39 -1.30 -9.39 -9.51
C GLN A 39 -0.32 -9.81 -8.43
N LEU A 40 0.83 -9.14 -8.30
CA LEU A 40 1.80 -9.40 -7.24
C LEU A 40 1.24 -9.06 -5.86
N LEU A 41 0.51 -7.95 -5.73
CA LEU A 41 -0.19 -7.60 -4.48
C LEU A 41 -1.15 -8.72 -4.06
N ASN A 42 -1.94 -9.26 -4.99
CA ASN A 42 -2.83 -10.38 -4.71
C ASN A 42 -2.08 -11.64 -4.30
N ILE A 43 -0.92 -11.93 -4.90
CA ILE A 43 -0.05 -13.03 -4.45
C ILE A 43 0.38 -12.78 -3.00
N PHE A 44 0.77 -11.56 -2.63
CA PHE A 44 1.13 -11.24 -1.24
C PHE A 44 -0.04 -11.40 -0.27
N CYS A 45 -1.28 -11.07 -0.68
CA CYS A 45 -2.48 -11.37 0.10
C CYS A 45 -2.68 -12.89 0.30
N LEU A 46 -2.41 -13.71 -0.73
CA LEU A 46 -2.45 -15.18 -0.59
C LEU A 46 -1.41 -15.70 0.41
N PHE A 47 -0.24 -15.08 0.52
CA PHE A 47 0.73 -15.43 1.58
C PHE A 47 0.17 -15.14 2.97
N GLU A 48 -0.53 -14.03 3.17
CA GLU A 48 -1.16 -13.71 4.45
C GLU A 48 -2.24 -14.71 4.80
N GLU A 49 -3.11 -15.06 3.86
CA GLU A 49 -4.18 -16.04 4.06
C GLU A 49 -3.65 -17.43 4.36
N THR A 50 -2.65 -17.90 3.61
CA THR A 50 -2.16 -19.29 3.67
C THR A 50 -1.07 -19.51 4.70
N LYS A 51 -0.17 -18.58 4.90
CA LYS A 51 1.03 -18.70 5.77
C LYS A 51 1.05 -17.71 6.93
N LYS A 52 0.03 -16.86 7.06
CA LYS A 52 -0.05 -15.81 8.09
C LYS A 52 1.12 -14.81 8.02
N THR A 53 1.75 -14.69 6.84
CA THR A 53 2.81 -13.70 6.61
C THR A 53 2.16 -12.37 6.33
N SER A 54 2.42 -11.35 7.15
CA SER A 54 1.83 -10.02 6.97
C SER A 54 2.11 -9.43 5.59
N VAL A 55 1.07 -9.05 4.87
CA VAL A 55 1.19 -8.33 3.58
C VAL A 55 2.05 -7.10 3.74
N ALA A 56 1.85 -6.31 4.79
CA ALA A 56 2.61 -5.09 5.03
C ALA A 56 4.12 -5.34 5.12
N SER A 57 4.55 -6.45 5.74
CA SER A 57 5.98 -6.80 5.80
C SER A 57 6.54 -7.18 4.43
N LEU A 58 5.73 -7.77 3.55
CA LEU A 58 6.11 -8.09 2.17
C LEU A 58 6.22 -6.81 1.34
N LEU A 59 5.26 -5.89 1.51
CA LEU A 59 5.25 -4.59 0.84
C LEU A 59 6.44 -3.73 1.28
N THR A 60 6.79 -3.71 2.56
CA THR A 60 7.97 -3.01 3.07
C THR A 60 9.25 -3.47 2.37
N ARG A 61 9.41 -4.78 2.23
CA ARG A 61 10.58 -5.38 1.56
C ARG A 61 10.69 -5.02 0.07
N SER A 62 9.60 -4.66 -0.57
CA SER A 62 9.61 -4.26 -1.98
C SER A 62 10.11 -2.82 -2.20
N VAL A 63 10.10 -1.99 -1.16
CA VAL A 63 10.60 -0.61 -1.24
C VAL A 63 12.10 -0.61 -0.94
N SER A 64 12.89 -0.21 -1.92
CA SER A 64 14.35 -0.18 -1.80
C SER A 64 14.81 0.71 -0.65
N GLY A 65 15.67 0.18 0.21
CA GLY A 65 16.24 0.91 1.33
C GLY A 65 15.30 1.12 2.53
N ALA A 66 14.11 0.48 2.53
CA ALA A 66 13.22 0.54 3.67
C ALA A 66 13.52 -0.58 4.67
N GLU A 67 13.73 -0.21 5.93
CA GLU A 67 13.90 -1.16 7.03
C GLU A 67 12.56 -1.52 7.67
N ASN A 68 11.60 -0.61 7.59
CA ASN A 68 10.27 -0.75 8.18
C ASN A 68 9.20 -0.04 7.33
N ALA A 69 7.93 -0.16 7.71
CA ALA A 69 6.82 0.38 6.92
C ALA A 69 6.78 1.93 6.92
N LEU A 70 7.24 2.57 7.99
CA LEU A 70 7.36 4.03 8.03
C LEU A 70 8.42 4.50 7.03
N ASP A 71 9.59 3.85 7.01
CA ASP A 71 10.63 4.16 6.01
C ASP A 71 10.14 3.92 4.60
N ALA A 72 9.37 2.84 4.37
CA ALA A 72 8.77 2.57 3.07
C ALA A 72 7.86 3.72 2.60
N LEU A 73 7.02 4.25 3.50
CA LEU A 73 6.17 5.43 3.19
C LEU A 73 7.01 6.70 2.98
N LEU A 74 8.04 6.90 3.79
CA LEU A 74 8.93 8.08 3.70
C LEU A 74 9.79 8.07 2.42
N ASN A 75 10.06 6.88 1.86
CA ASN A 75 10.83 6.70 0.62
C ASN A 75 9.96 6.76 -0.65
N LEU A 76 8.64 6.88 -0.53
CA LEU A 76 7.78 7.06 -1.70
C LEU A 76 8.14 8.36 -2.44
N ASN A 77 8.10 8.30 -3.77
CA ASN A 77 8.26 9.50 -4.59
C ASN A 77 7.04 10.43 -4.41
N PRO A 78 7.18 11.60 -3.76
CA PRO A 78 6.04 12.46 -3.44
C PRO A 78 5.36 13.03 -4.68
N VAL A 79 6.08 13.20 -5.79
CA VAL A 79 5.52 13.67 -7.07
C VAL A 79 4.64 12.58 -7.68
N ALA A 80 5.05 11.32 -7.63
CA ALA A 80 4.26 10.20 -8.14
C ALA A 80 2.99 10.00 -7.28
N VAL A 81 3.09 10.10 -5.94
CA VAL A 81 1.92 10.06 -5.05
C VAL A 81 0.97 11.20 -5.35
N PHE A 82 1.48 12.43 -5.52
CA PHE A 82 0.67 13.59 -5.87
C PHE A 82 -0.03 13.42 -7.24
N ARG A 83 0.67 12.89 -8.24
CA ARG A 83 0.06 12.55 -9.54
C ARG A 83 -1.09 11.56 -9.37
N THR A 84 -0.92 10.54 -8.50
CA THR A 84 -2.01 9.61 -8.20
C THR A 84 -3.21 10.32 -7.57
N CYS A 85 -3.00 11.33 -6.73
CA CYS A 85 -4.11 12.13 -6.19
C CYS A 85 -4.86 12.89 -7.31
N LEU A 86 -4.16 13.42 -8.31
CA LEU A 86 -4.77 14.16 -9.43
C LEU A 86 -5.58 13.25 -10.35
N VAL A 87 -5.04 12.08 -10.70
CA VAL A 87 -5.63 11.11 -11.65
C VAL A 87 -6.20 9.90 -10.91
N PHE A 88 -6.72 10.11 -9.71
CA PHE A 88 -7.16 9.05 -8.80
C PHE A 88 -8.05 8.01 -9.50
N PRO A 89 -7.73 6.69 -9.39
CA PRO A 89 -8.50 5.62 -9.99
C PRO A 89 -9.72 5.26 -9.12
N PRO A 90 -10.92 5.82 -9.36
CA PRO A 90 -12.08 5.61 -8.49
C PRO A 90 -12.63 4.18 -8.57
N TRP A 91 -12.26 3.45 -9.61
CA TRP A 91 -12.64 2.06 -9.85
C TRP A 91 -11.81 1.05 -9.06
N ARG A 92 -10.66 1.45 -8.52
CA ARG A 92 -9.76 0.55 -7.79
C ARG A 92 -10.44 0.00 -6.54
N LYS A 93 -10.45 -1.33 -6.38
CA LYS A 93 -11.13 -2.04 -5.30
C LYS A 93 -10.10 -2.75 -4.42
N LEU A 94 -10.36 -2.78 -3.12
CA LEU A 94 -9.52 -3.49 -2.14
C LEU A 94 -9.55 -5.01 -2.35
N ASP A 95 -10.69 -5.52 -2.81
CA ASP A 95 -10.96 -6.93 -3.10
C ASP A 95 -10.78 -7.30 -4.59
N ASP A 96 -10.14 -6.44 -5.37
CA ASP A 96 -9.88 -6.68 -6.79
C ASP A 96 -8.78 -7.72 -6.97
N LEU A 97 -9.19 -8.93 -7.28
CA LEU A 97 -8.30 -10.08 -7.51
C LEU A 97 -7.53 -10.02 -8.85
N GLY A 98 -7.51 -8.88 -9.52
CA GLY A 98 -6.76 -8.70 -10.77
C GLY A 98 -7.27 -9.55 -11.94
N HIS A 99 -8.51 -10.05 -11.86
CA HIS A 99 -9.11 -10.87 -12.92
C HIS A 99 -9.50 -10.04 -14.15
N HIS A 100 -9.78 -8.76 -13.95
CA HIS A 100 -10.10 -7.88 -15.07
C HIS A 100 -8.83 -7.50 -15.81
N LEU A 101 -8.79 -7.87 -17.09
CA LEU A 101 -7.81 -7.38 -18.05
C LEU A 101 -8.18 -5.94 -18.40
N ASP A 102 -8.01 -5.03 -17.46
CA ASP A 102 -8.08 -3.62 -17.79
C ASP A 102 -6.94 -3.32 -18.77
N ILE A 103 -7.27 -2.61 -19.82
CA ILE A 103 -6.27 -2.08 -20.74
C ILE A 103 -5.36 -1.18 -19.90
N ALA A 104 -4.10 -1.59 -19.73
CA ALA A 104 -3.14 -0.82 -18.97
C ALA A 104 -3.02 0.57 -19.59
N HIS A 105 -3.28 1.59 -18.79
CA HIS A 105 -3.07 2.97 -19.23
C HIS A 105 -1.56 3.28 -19.17
N PRO A 106 -0.99 4.00 -20.14
CA PRO A 106 0.44 4.32 -20.16
C PRO A 106 0.94 5.00 -18.88
N LEU A 107 0.07 5.69 -18.16
CA LEU A 107 0.40 6.36 -16.89
C LEU A 107 0.44 5.41 -15.69
N ASP A 108 -0.12 4.21 -15.78
CA ASP A 108 -0.25 3.28 -14.63
C ASP A 108 1.11 2.90 -14.02
N ALA A 109 2.16 2.87 -14.83
CA ALA A 109 3.53 2.61 -14.37
C ALA A 109 4.12 3.74 -13.48
N HIS A 110 3.53 4.93 -13.54
CA HIS A 110 4.01 6.13 -12.85
C HIS A 110 3.10 6.57 -11.71
N LEU A 111 2.03 5.81 -11.47
CA LEU A 111 1.03 6.08 -10.44
C LEU A 111 1.10 4.99 -9.38
N TYR A 112 1.21 5.36 -8.11
CA TYR A 112 1.10 4.39 -7.03
C TYR A 112 -0.33 3.85 -6.89
N ASP A 113 -0.44 2.55 -6.55
CA ASP A 113 -1.72 1.96 -6.19
C ASP A 113 -2.18 2.53 -4.84
N PRO A 114 -3.38 3.16 -4.76
CA PRO A 114 -3.91 3.66 -3.49
C PRO A 114 -4.02 2.57 -2.41
N ILE A 115 -4.23 1.31 -2.82
CA ILE A 115 -4.30 0.18 -1.89
C ILE A 115 -2.94 -0.10 -1.28
N PHE A 116 -1.87 -0.10 -2.08
CA PHE A 116 -0.50 -0.25 -1.59
C PHE A 116 -0.18 0.78 -0.50
N VAL A 117 -0.45 2.06 -0.77
CA VAL A 117 -0.20 3.14 0.19
C VAL A 117 -1.08 3.00 1.43
N SER A 118 -2.35 2.63 1.27
CA SER A 118 -3.28 2.40 2.39
C SER A 118 -2.84 1.23 3.28
N LEU A 119 -2.37 0.12 2.71
CA LEU A 119 -1.88 -1.04 3.47
C LEU A 119 -0.60 -0.71 4.27
N LEU A 120 0.35 0.01 3.68
CA LEU A 120 1.52 0.49 4.41
C LEU A 120 1.12 1.45 5.55
N MET A 121 0.19 2.38 5.27
CA MET A 121 -0.31 3.32 6.28
C MET A 121 -1.01 2.59 7.42
N ALA A 122 -1.82 1.57 7.15
CA ALA A 122 -2.47 0.76 8.18
C ALA A 122 -1.44 0.11 9.12
N HIS A 123 -0.35 -0.40 8.56
CA HIS A 123 0.71 -1.01 9.35
C HIS A 123 1.47 0.03 10.20
N VAL A 124 1.79 1.18 9.61
CA VAL A 124 2.44 2.29 10.34
C VAL A 124 1.58 2.74 11.51
N LEU A 125 0.30 2.97 11.30
CA LEU A 125 -0.61 3.42 12.36
C LEU A 125 -0.82 2.37 13.45
N GLY A 126 -0.82 1.08 13.08
CA GLY A 126 -1.01 -0.03 14.03
C GLY A 126 0.25 -0.39 14.84
N VAL A 127 1.43 -0.34 14.23
CA VAL A 127 2.66 -0.93 14.81
C VAL A 127 3.80 0.08 14.99
N GLN A 128 3.95 1.05 14.08
CA GLN A 128 5.15 1.89 13.99
C GLN A 128 4.81 3.37 13.80
N ARG A 129 3.91 3.88 14.64
CA ARG A 129 3.47 5.29 14.55
C ARG A 129 4.66 6.24 14.59
N PRO A 130 4.64 7.33 13.80
CA PRO A 130 5.60 8.40 13.93
C PRO A 130 5.67 8.89 15.38
N SER A 131 6.88 8.90 15.94
CA SER A 131 7.12 9.21 17.35
C SER A 131 7.39 10.69 17.60
N SER A 132 7.75 11.43 16.55
CA SER A 132 8.13 12.83 16.61
C SER A 132 7.36 13.71 15.63
N ALA A 133 7.25 14.99 15.94
CA ALA A 133 6.66 15.98 15.03
C ALA A 133 7.41 16.03 13.68
N VAL A 134 8.72 15.78 13.67
CA VAL A 134 9.52 15.77 12.44
C VAL A 134 9.12 14.60 11.55
N GLU A 135 8.92 13.40 12.11
CA GLU A 135 8.45 12.24 11.33
C GLU A 135 7.05 12.46 10.74
N TRP A 136 6.13 13.08 11.51
CA TRP A 136 4.83 13.47 11.00
C TRP A 136 4.94 14.44 9.82
N VAL A 137 5.78 15.49 9.95
CA VAL A 137 6.01 16.44 8.85
C VAL A 137 6.58 15.75 7.63
N ARG A 138 7.56 14.83 7.81
CA ARG A 138 8.11 14.04 6.70
C ARG A 138 7.03 13.18 6.04
N LEU A 139 6.18 12.51 6.82
CA LEU A 139 5.08 11.70 6.31
C LEU A 139 4.07 12.55 5.50
N PHE A 140 3.68 13.72 5.98
CA PHE A 140 2.82 14.63 5.23
C PHE A 140 3.44 15.07 3.89
N ARG A 141 4.75 15.30 3.86
CA ARG A 141 5.48 15.69 2.65
C ARG A 141 5.50 14.60 1.57
N THR A 142 5.27 13.34 1.90
CA THR A 142 5.16 12.26 0.90
C THR A 142 3.85 12.31 0.10
N ASN A 143 2.89 13.13 0.49
CA ASN A 143 1.52 13.16 -0.01
C ASN A 143 0.70 11.87 0.26
N ALA A 144 1.21 10.93 1.06
CA ALA A 144 0.49 9.70 1.38
C ALA A 144 -0.85 10.00 2.09
N VAL A 145 -0.86 10.93 3.05
CA VAL A 145 -2.09 11.36 3.73
C VAL A 145 -3.06 12.03 2.75
N SER A 146 -2.56 12.85 1.82
CA SER A 146 -3.39 13.46 0.76
C SER A 146 -4.04 12.40 -0.12
N LEU A 147 -3.32 11.29 -0.40
CA LEU A 147 -3.87 10.16 -1.15
C LEU A 147 -4.97 9.44 -0.37
N LEU A 148 -4.86 9.28 0.96
CA LEU A 148 -5.95 8.73 1.78
C LEU A 148 -7.19 9.62 1.70
N VAL A 149 -7.04 10.95 1.83
CA VAL A 149 -8.14 11.90 1.69
C VAL A 149 -8.77 11.79 0.29
N ARG A 150 -7.97 11.72 -0.75
CA ARG A 150 -8.45 11.53 -2.12
C ARG A 150 -9.19 10.21 -2.31
N SER A 151 -8.76 9.15 -1.60
CA SER A 151 -9.38 7.83 -1.63
C SER A 151 -10.80 7.79 -1.06
N LEU A 152 -11.24 8.81 -0.34
CA LEU A 152 -12.63 8.98 0.09
C LEU A 152 -13.58 9.13 -1.10
N SER A 153 -13.09 9.52 -2.29
CA SER A 153 -13.86 9.56 -3.52
C SER A 153 -13.92 8.21 -4.27
N SER A 154 -13.33 7.15 -3.73
CA SER A 154 -13.38 5.80 -4.33
C SER A 154 -14.82 5.30 -4.44
N ARG A 155 -15.11 4.52 -5.48
CA ARG A 155 -16.37 3.78 -5.60
C ARG A 155 -16.43 2.57 -4.67
N ASN A 156 -15.28 2.07 -4.21
CA ASN A 156 -15.20 0.93 -3.29
C ASN A 156 -15.42 1.37 -1.84
N ILE A 157 -16.47 0.84 -1.21
CA ILE A 157 -16.85 1.20 0.17
C ILE A 157 -15.80 0.75 1.20
N LEU A 158 -15.17 -0.41 0.96
CA LEU A 158 -14.14 -0.93 1.88
C LEU A 158 -12.93 0.00 1.91
N LEU A 159 -12.45 0.43 0.74
CA LEU A 159 -11.34 1.38 0.65
C LEU A 159 -11.69 2.72 1.32
N ARG A 160 -12.91 3.25 1.09
CA ARG A 160 -13.35 4.48 1.77
C ARG A 160 -13.34 4.32 3.29
N ASN A 161 -13.94 3.26 3.81
CA ASN A 161 -14.04 3.04 5.26
C ASN A 161 -12.64 2.86 5.89
N THR A 162 -11.75 2.13 5.23
CA THR A 162 -10.35 1.98 5.65
C THR A 162 -9.66 3.34 5.72
N CYS A 163 -9.81 4.17 4.70
CA CYS A 163 -9.19 5.51 4.68
C CYS A 163 -9.79 6.44 5.73
N VAL A 164 -11.12 6.38 6.00
CA VAL A 164 -11.75 7.13 7.09
C VAL A 164 -11.15 6.76 8.43
N SER A 165 -11.02 5.45 8.71
CA SER A 165 -10.41 4.95 9.95
C SER A 165 -8.97 5.46 10.10
N GLN A 166 -8.16 5.33 9.04
CA GLN A 166 -6.77 5.78 9.05
C GLN A 166 -6.63 7.29 9.28
N ILE A 167 -7.45 8.10 8.62
CA ILE A 167 -7.45 9.56 8.82
C ILE A 167 -7.85 9.90 10.26
N SER A 168 -8.84 9.22 10.82
CA SER A 168 -9.25 9.40 12.21
C SER A 168 -8.12 9.05 13.18
N GLU A 169 -7.39 7.95 12.93
CA GLU A 169 -6.24 7.58 13.75
C GLU A 169 -5.09 8.58 13.65
N ILE A 170 -4.81 9.12 12.47
CA ILE A 170 -3.82 10.20 12.28
C ILE A 170 -4.21 11.42 13.09
N MET A 171 -5.47 11.86 13.01
CA MET A 171 -5.96 13.02 13.76
C MET A 171 -5.84 12.83 15.28
N ASN A 172 -6.21 11.64 15.78
CA ASN A 172 -6.06 11.30 17.18
C ASN A 172 -4.58 11.31 17.63
N ALA A 173 -3.70 10.73 16.84
CA ALA A 173 -2.26 10.70 17.16
C ALA A 173 -1.66 12.11 17.19
N LEU A 174 -2.04 12.97 16.25
CA LEU A 174 -1.60 14.37 16.23
C LEU A 174 -2.08 15.13 17.46
N GLN A 175 -3.37 14.97 17.86
CA GLN A 175 -3.90 15.63 19.06
C GLN A 175 -3.15 15.25 20.33
N VAL A 176 -2.76 13.98 20.47
CA VAL A 176 -1.96 13.49 21.61
C VAL A 176 -0.56 14.11 21.57
N SER A 177 0.09 14.10 20.39
CA SER A 177 1.43 14.66 20.21
C SER A 177 1.48 16.16 20.51
N PHE A 178 0.46 16.92 20.13
CA PHE A 178 0.40 18.37 20.42
C PHE A 178 0.08 18.67 21.87
N ARG A 179 -0.73 17.88 22.57
CA ARG A 179 -0.99 18.09 24.01
C ARG A 179 0.26 17.92 24.87
N GLY A 180 1.14 16.99 24.50
CA GLY A 180 2.42 16.79 25.21
C GLY A 180 3.46 17.91 24.99
N LEU A 181 3.24 18.82 24.01
CA LEU A 181 4.15 19.95 23.75
C LEU A 181 3.76 21.23 24.52
N PHE A 182 2.53 21.31 25.03
CA PHE A 182 1.97 22.51 25.70
C PHE A 182 1.52 22.26 27.14
N GLY A 183 1.75 21.09 27.69
CA GLY A 183 1.56 20.73 29.09
C GLY A 183 2.89 20.45 29.78
#